data_9ba7772f71ac1f46cece2f8a6e04e9e4
#
_entry.id   9ba7772f71ac1f46cece2f8a6e04e9e4
#
_cell.length_a   1.000
_cell.length_b   1.000
_cell.length_c   1.000
_cell.angle_alpha   90.00
_cell.angle_beta   90.00
_cell.angle_gamma   90.00
#
_symmetry.space_group_name_H-M   'P 1'
#
loop_
_entity.id
_entity.type
_entity.pdbx_description
1 polymer ?
#
loop_
_entity_poly.entity_id
_entity_poly.type
_entity_poly.pdbx_seq_one_letter_code
_entity_poly.pdbx_strand_id
1 'polypeptide(L)'
;MKVTLETERLILRPWRIEDAEEMFYGWANDPEVTKYMTWNAHTDIEQTKQILAMWVEEYQKPERIAFGIVLKDENKLIGGIDVVGYLNGPKGTPVIGYDLSRKYWNHGYMTEACKCVINYLFSLGYPEIEIDAFDENIGSNRVIQKCGGVFIGAEIEEIPQKKTTALINHYIVKNNL
;
A
#
# COMPACT_ATOMS: atom_id res chain seq x y z
N MET A 1 5.83 15.99 0.19
CA MET A 1 5.58 16.66 -1.12
C MET A 1 4.39 15.97 -1.80
N LYS A 2 3.38 16.72 -2.24
CA LYS A 2 2.24 16.12 -2.97
C LYS A 2 2.64 15.88 -4.42
N VAL A 3 2.95 14.65 -4.77
CA VAL A 3 3.31 14.21 -6.13
C VAL A 3 2.17 13.37 -6.69
N THR A 4 1.93 13.44 -7.99
CA THR A 4 1.07 12.51 -8.73
C THR A 4 1.94 11.74 -9.70
N LEU A 5 1.80 10.41 -9.69
CA LEU A 5 2.48 9.52 -10.62
C LEU A 5 1.45 8.93 -11.58
N GLU A 6 1.88 8.63 -12.79
CA GLU A 6 1.01 8.03 -13.80
C GLU A 6 1.65 6.79 -14.42
N THR A 7 0.81 5.83 -14.72
CA THR A 7 1.15 4.64 -15.49
C THR A 7 0.26 4.55 -16.74
N GLU A 8 0.31 3.45 -17.46
CA GLU A 8 -0.58 3.23 -18.61
C GLU A 8 -2.06 3.31 -18.20
N ARG A 9 -2.46 2.62 -17.12
CA ARG A 9 -3.87 2.48 -16.72
C ARG A 9 -4.24 3.25 -15.46
N LEU A 10 -3.25 3.75 -14.67
CA LEU A 10 -3.48 4.27 -13.33
C LEU A 10 -2.99 5.70 -13.17
N ILE A 11 -3.65 6.43 -12.26
CA ILE A 11 -3.17 7.67 -11.65
C ILE A 11 -2.98 7.39 -10.16
N LEU A 12 -1.76 7.56 -9.67
CA LEU A 12 -1.43 7.48 -8.26
C LEU A 12 -1.33 8.90 -7.73
N ARG A 13 -2.31 9.34 -6.96
CA ARG A 13 -2.41 10.71 -6.47
C ARG A 13 -2.51 10.77 -4.95
N PRO A 14 -2.18 11.91 -4.34
CA PRO A 14 -2.41 12.09 -2.92
C PRO A 14 -3.87 11.80 -2.53
N TRP A 15 -4.03 11.22 -1.34
CA TRP A 15 -5.33 11.01 -0.72
C TRP A 15 -6.08 12.32 -0.51
N ARG A 16 -7.39 12.26 -0.54
CA ARG A 16 -8.32 13.37 -0.27
C ARG A 16 -9.38 12.92 0.72
N ILE A 17 -9.95 13.84 1.46
CA ILE A 17 -11.04 13.51 2.42
C ILE A 17 -12.28 13.01 1.66
N GLU A 18 -12.50 13.54 0.45
CA GLU A 18 -13.59 13.16 -0.44
C GLU A 18 -13.52 11.71 -0.95
N ASP A 19 -12.36 11.07 -0.80
CA ASP A 19 -12.16 9.65 -1.17
C ASP A 19 -12.87 8.67 -0.22
N ALA A 20 -13.45 9.17 0.88
CA ALA A 20 -14.01 8.35 1.95
C ALA A 20 -15.10 7.39 1.49
N GLU A 21 -16.01 7.82 0.61
CA GLU A 21 -17.08 6.95 0.13
C GLU A 21 -16.55 5.83 -0.76
N GLU A 22 -15.68 6.16 -1.73
CA GLU A 22 -15.08 5.17 -2.61
C GLU A 22 -14.21 4.18 -1.84
N MET A 23 -13.43 4.66 -0.87
CA MET A 23 -12.62 3.81 0.00
C MET A 23 -13.48 2.91 0.87
N PHE A 24 -14.47 3.45 1.60
CA PHE A 24 -15.31 2.70 2.52
C PHE A 24 -16.08 1.60 1.79
N TYR A 25 -16.88 1.95 0.79
CA TYR A 25 -17.71 1.00 0.05
C TYR A 25 -16.91 0.15 -0.94
N GLY A 26 -15.74 0.60 -1.36
CA GLY A 26 -14.90 -0.11 -2.30
C GLY A 26 -14.13 -1.27 -1.68
N TRP A 27 -13.59 -1.08 -0.47
CA TRP A 27 -12.75 -2.11 0.16
C TRP A 27 -12.55 -1.98 1.68
N ALA A 28 -12.60 -0.78 2.27
CA ALA A 28 -12.25 -0.63 3.68
C ALA A 28 -13.23 -1.33 4.63
N ASN A 29 -14.48 -1.52 4.21
CA ASN A 29 -15.50 -2.29 4.95
C ASN A 29 -15.56 -3.77 4.53
N ASP A 30 -14.73 -4.23 3.60
CA ASP A 30 -14.74 -5.61 3.11
C ASP A 30 -13.82 -6.50 3.96
N PRO A 31 -14.34 -7.47 4.74
CA PRO A 31 -13.54 -8.38 5.56
C PRO A 31 -12.56 -9.23 4.73
N GLU A 32 -12.88 -9.55 3.47
CA GLU A 32 -11.97 -10.32 2.61
C GLU A 32 -10.75 -9.51 2.20
N VAL A 33 -10.90 -8.20 1.97
CA VAL A 33 -9.77 -7.32 1.69
C VAL A 33 -8.93 -7.13 2.95
N THR A 34 -9.57 -6.87 4.08
CA THR A 34 -8.88 -6.56 5.33
C THR A 34 -8.34 -7.80 6.04
N LYS A 35 -8.66 -9.01 5.57
CA LYS A 35 -8.19 -10.27 6.14
C LYS A 35 -6.68 -10.28 6.38
N TYR A 36 -5.91 -9.80 5.42
CA TYR A 36 -4.45 -9.76 5.43
C TYR A 36 -3.89 -8.33 5.63
N MET A 37 -4.67 -7.44 6.25
CA MET A 37 -4.22 -6.13 6.66
C MET A 37 -3.89 -6.14 8.16
N THR A 38 -3.12 -5.16 8.61
CA THR A 38 -2.84 -4.96 10.04
C THR A 38 -4.01 -4.33 10.80
N TRP A 39 -5.05 -3.89 10.10
CA TRP A 39 -6.24 -3.23 10.61
C TRP A 39 -7.52 -4.02 10.31
N ASN A 40 -8.59 -3.76 11.08
CA ASN A 40 -9.89 -4.41 10.90
C ASN A 40 -10.75 -3.67 9.88
N ALA A 41 -11.70 -4.37 9.24
CA ALA A 41 -12.69 -3.73 8.38
C ALA A 41 -13.40 -2.59 9.12
N HIS A 42 -13.56 -1.48 8.43
CA HIS A 42 -14.28 -0.34 8.96
C HIS A 42 -15.78 -0.67 9.07
N THR A 43 -16.37 -0.35 10.20
CA THR A 43 -17.81 -0.59 10.44
C THR A 43 -18.67 0.63 10.18
N ASP A 44 -18.03 1.81 10.09
CA ASP A 44 -18.67 3.09 9.86
C ASP A 44 -17.80 3.95 8.93
N ILE A 45 -18.44 4.67 8.02
CA ILE A 45 -17.77 5.59 7.09
C ILE A 45 -17.02 6.72 7.83
N GLU A 46 -17.47 7.09 9.02
CA GLU A 46 -16.78 8.12 9.81
C GLU A 46 -15.38 7.67 10.23
N GLN A 47 -15.14 6.37 10.45
CA GLN A 47 -13.78 5.84 10.67
C GLN A 47 -12.90 6.10 9.45
N THR A 48 -13.41 5.86 8.24
CA THR A 48 -12.67 6.11 7.01
C THR A 48 -12.35 7.60 6.83
N LYS A 49 -13.33 8.48 7.12
CA LYS A 49 -13.12 9.94 7.06
C LYS A 49 -12.05 10.42 8.03
N GLN A 50 -12.05 9.90 9.26
CA GLN A 50 -11.05 10.25 10.28
C GLN A 50 -9.65 9.82 9.86
N ILE A 51 -9.52 8.61 9.32
CA ILE A 51 -8.23 8.09 8.83
C ILE A 51 -7.73 8.93 7.64
N LEU A 52 -8.59 9.24 6.67
CA LEU A 52 -8.22 10.08 5.54
C LEU A 52 -7.85 11.50 5.98
N ALA A 53 -8.55 12.09 6.93
CA ALA A 53 -8.20 13.40 7.48
C ALA A 53 -6.79 13.39 8.10
N MET A 54 -6.46 12.35 8.87
CA MET A 54 -5.13 12.16 9.43
C MET A 54 -4.07 12.00 8.33
N TRP A 55 -4.31 11.16 7.32
CA TRP A 55 -3.37 10.97 6.21
C TRP A 55 -3.15 12.24 5.39
N VAL A 56 -4.20 13.02 5.16
CA VAL A 56 -4.11 14.32 4.47
C VAL A 56 -3.27 15.33 5.27
N GLU A 57 -3.40 15.34 6.60
CA GLU A 57 -2.57 16.17 7.48
C GLU A 57 -1.10 15.73 7.44
N GLU A 58 -0.86 14.41 7.41
CA GLU A 58 0.50 13.85 7.36
C GLU A 58 1.31 14.25 6.11
N TYR A 59 0.68 14.72 5.03
CA TYR A 59 1.41 15.27 3.87
C TYR A 59 2.21 16.55 4.18
N GLN A 60 2.08 17.11 5.38
CA GLN A 60 2.98 18.16 5.87
C GLN A 60 4.37 17.61 6.22
N LYS A 61 4.47 16.30 6.48
CA LYS A 61 5.73 15.62 6.76
C LYS A 61 6.46 15.32 5.44
N PRO A 62 7.76 15.68 5.30
CA PRO A 62 8.52 15.45 4.06
C PRO A 62 8.61 13.98 3.65
N GLU A 63 8.65 13.09 4.63
CA GLU A 63 8.77 11.64 4.47
C GLU A 63 7.46 10.94 4.10
N ARG A 64 6.32 11.63 4.14
CA ARG A 64 5.02 11.02 3.81
C ARG A 64 4.89 10.80 2.31
N ILE A 65 4.92 9.54 1.91
CA ILE A 65 4.74 9.06 0.53
C ILE A 65 3.55 8.10 0.55
N ALA A 66 2.43 8.56 -0.01
CA ALA A 66 1.17 7.81 0.03
C ALA A 66 0.27 8.21 -1.14
N PHE A 67 -0.40 7.23 -1.73
CA PHE A 67 -1.21 7.43 -2.92
C PHE A 67 -2.51 6.64 -2.88
N GLY A 68 -3.61 7.31 -3.22
CA GLY A 68 -4.80 6.64 -3.72
C GLY A 68 -4.59 6.24 -5.19
N ILE A 69 -4.98 5.03 -5.54
CA ILE A 69 -4.85 4.45 -6.90
C ILE A 69 -6.16 4.67 -7.65
N VAL A 70 -6.14 5.47 -8.69
CA VAL A 70 -7.30 5.76 -9.55
C VAL A 70 -7.15 5.03 -10.88
N LEU A 71 -8.14 4.24 -11.26
CA LEU A 71 -8.24 3.60 -12.58
C LEU A 71 -8.71 4.63 -13.60
N LYS A 72 -7.90 4.90 -14.63
CA LYS A 72 -8.14 5.96 -15.63
C LYS A 72 -9.46 5.79 -16.37
N ASP A 73 -9.73 4.58 -16.87
CA ASP A 73 -10.90 4.30 -17.71
C ASP A 73 -12.23 4.49 -16.98
N GLU A 74 -12.27 4.21 -15.68
CA GLU A 74 -13.47 4.39 -14.85
C GLU A 74 -13.46 5.71 -14.08
N ASN A 75 -12.34 6.44 -14.07
CA ASN A 75 -12.07 7.58 -13.18
C ASN A 75 -12.43 7.27 -11.72
N LYS A 76 -12.08 6.07 -11.26
CA LYS A 76 -12.51 5.52 -9.98
C LYS A 76 -11.33 5.17 -9.09
N LEU A 77 -11.42 5.54 -7.82
CA LEU A 77 -10.47 5.11 -6.80
C LEU A 77 -10.69 3.62 -6.51
N ILE A 78 -9.63 2.83 -6.65
CA ILE A 78 -9.69 1.36 -6.56
C ILE A 78 -8.84 0.76 -5.44
N GLY A 79 -7.97 1.56 -4.80
CA GLY A 79 -7.07 1.08 -3.75
C GLY A 79 -6.10 2.15 -3.29
N GLY A 80 -5.11 1.73 -2.52
CA GLY A 80 -4.02 2.57 -2.02
C GLY A 80 -2.66 1.89 -2.02
N ILE A 81 -1.60 2.71 -2.02
CA ILE A 81 -0.22 2.26 -1.88
C ILE A 81 0.59 3.34 -1.16
N ASP A 82 1.20 2.98 -0.04
CA ASP A 82 1.84 3.91 0.88
C ASP A 82 3.20 3.38 1.32
N VAL A 83 4.12 4.30 1.63
CA VAL A 83 5.25 4.00 2.53
C VAL A 83 4.70 4.02 3.95
N VAL A 84 4.53 2.84 4.53
CA VAL A 84 3.91 2.64 5.85
C VAL A 84 4.91 2.79 7.00
N GLY A 85 6.21 2.78 6.70
CA GLY A 85 7.28 2.94 7.66
C GLY A 85 8.65 2.96 6.99
N TYR A 86 9.68 3.09 7.84
CA TYR A 86 11.08 3.04 7.43
C TYR A 86 11.86 2.19 8.42
N LEU A 87 12.60 1.19 7.94
CA LEU A 87 13.55 0.46 8.77
C LEU A 87 14.75 1.37 9.08
N ASN A 88 15.27 1.28 10.29
CA ASN A 88 16.41 2.07 10.75
C ASN A 88 16.17 3.59 10.73
N GLY A 89 14.93 4.03 10.89
CA GLY A 89 14.54 5.44 11.03
C GLY A 89 14.13 6.11 9.72
N PRO A 90 13.77 7.42 9.76
CA PRO A 90 13.07 8.12 8.66
C PRO A 90 13.85 8.24 7.34
N LYS A 91 15.13 7.93 7.32
CA LYS A 91 15.98 7.91 6.12
C LYS A 91 16.48 6.50 5.77
N GLY A 92 15.95 5.49 6.46
CA GLY A 92 16.30 4.10 6.23
C GLY A 92 15.53 3.50 5.05
N THR A 93 15.44 2.17 5.02
CA THR A 93 14.73 1.44 3.96
C THR A 93 13.23 1.67 4.07
N PRO A 94 12.56 2.24 3.04
CA PRO A 94 11.11 2.40 3.06
C PRO A 94 10.41 1.04 2.97
N VAL A 95 9.34 0.90 3.74
CA VAL A 95 8.46 -0.28 3.73
C VAL A 95 7.17 0.07 3.01
N ILE A 96 6.84 -0.62 1.92
CA ILE A 96 5.61 -0.41 1.16
C ILE A 96 4.49 -1.31 1.67
N GLY A 97 3.32 -0.72 1.92
CA GLY A 97 2.05 -1.40 2.11
C GLY A 97 1.02 -0.98 1.07
N TYR A 98 0.09 -1.86 0.73
CA TYR A 98 -0.97 -1.57 -0.23
C TYR A 98 -2.23 -2.37 0.03
N ASP A 99 -3.34 -1.84 -0.47
CA ASP A 99 -4.64 -2.49 -0.53
C ASP A 99 -5.33 -2.24 -1.88
N LEU A 100 -6.22 -3.12 -2.26
CA LEU A 100 -6.96 -3.03 -3.51
C LEU A 100 -8.36 -3.60 -3.34
N SER A 101 -9.34 -2.88 -3.84
CA SER A 101 -10.72 -3.35 -3.92
C SER A 101 -10.79 -4.70 -4.64
N ARG A 102 -11.53 -5.65 -4.05
CA ARG A 102 -11.64 -7.05 -4.52
C ARG A 102 -12.09 -7.16 -5.97
N LYS A 103 -12.96 -6.26 -6.42
CA LYS A 103 -13.43 -6.18 -7.81
C LYS A 103 -12.28 -6.06 -8.82
N TYR A 104 -11.15 -5.49 -8.42
CA TYR A 104 -10.00 -5.19 -9.28
C TYR A 104 -8.82 -6.14 -9.08
N TRP A 105 -8.99 -7.22 -8.30
CA TRP A 105 -7.97 -8.25 -8.15
C TRP A 105 -7.72 -9.00 -9.46
N ASN A 106 -6.52 -9.56 -9.60
CA ASN A 106 -6.11 -10.37 -10.75
C ASN A 106 -6.05 -9.67 -12.11
N HIS A 107 -6.17 -8.33 -12.15
CA HIS A 107 -6.03 -7.53 -13.38
C HIS A 107 -4.62 -6.93 -13.56
N GLY A 108 -3.71 -7.18 -12.62
CA GLY A 108 -2.34 -6.65 -12.64
C GLY A 108 -2.19 -5.20 -12.18
N TYR A 109 -3.26 -4.54 -11.75
CA TYR A 109 -3.22 -3.13 -11.34
C TYR A 109 -2.27 -2.90 -10.16
N MET A 110 -2.30 -3.76 -9.12
CA MET A 110 -1.38 -3.58 -7.99
C MET A 110 0.08 -3.79 -8.38
N THR A 111 0.38 -4.73 -9.29
CA THR A 111 1.74 -4.91 -9.80
C THR A 111 2.22 -3.66 -10.56
N GLU A 112 1.34 -3.04 -11.35
CA GLU A 112 1.62 -1.81 -12.08
C GLU A 112 1.86 -0.62 -11.15
N ALA A 113 1.00 -0.42 -10.16
CA ALA A 113 1.13 0.61 -9.14
C ALA A 113 2.42 0.44 -8.31
N CYS A 114 2.67 -0.78 -7.84
CA CYS A 114 3.84 -1.10 -7.01
C CYS A 114 5.14 -0.82 -7.77
N LYS A 115 5.27 -1.25 -9.02
CA LYS A 115 6.45 -0.94 -9.87
C LYS A 115 6.64 0.56 -10.05
N CYS A 116 5.56 1.31 -10.22
CA CYS A 116 5.63 2.76 -10.37
C CYS A 116 6.17 3.43 -9.09
N VAL A 117 5.67 3.03 -7.91
CA VAL A 117 6.12 3.57 -6.63
C VAL A 117 7.56 3.14 -6.32
N ILE A 118 7.95 1.90 -6.60
CA ILE A 118 9.33 1.42 -6.46
C ILE A 118 10.30 2.29 -7.30
N ASN A 119 9.98 2.52 -8.57
CA ASN A 119 10.80 3.36 -9.45
C ASN A 119 10.88 4.81 -8.93
N TYR A 120 9.78 5.34 -8.41
CA TYR A 120 9.75 6.65 -7.79
C TYR A 120 10.67 6.71 -6.56
N LEU A 121 10.60 5.74 -5.67
CA LEU A 121 11.47 5.67 -4.49
C LEU A 121 12.95 5.54 -4.86
N PHE A 122 13.28 4.74 -5.88
CA PHE A 122 14.64 4.67 -6.41
C PHE A 122 15.12 6.01 -6.97
N SER A 123 14.23 6.77 -7.64
CA SER A 123 14.57 8.12 -8.14
C SER A 123 14.83 9.13 -7.02
N LEU A 124 14.31 8.88 -5.80
CA LEU A 124 14.60 9.66 -4.60
C LEU A 124 15.92 9.25 -3.91
N GLY A 125 16.61 8.22 -4.44
CA GLY A 125 17.90 7.78 -3.94
C GLY A 125 17.86 6.64 -2.91
N TYR A 126 16.70 6.04 -2.66
CA TYR A 126 16.64 4.84 -1.81
C TYR A 126 17.32 3.67 -2.53
N PRO A 127 18.28 2.96 -1.91
CA PRO A 127 18.99 1.86 -2.56
C PRO A 127 18.20 0.56 -2.59
N GLU A 128 17.28 0.41 -1.66
CA GLU A 128 16.42 -0.77 -1.52
C GLU A 128 15.09 -0.41 -0.87
N ILE A 129 14.10 -1.29 -1.05
CA ILE A 129 12.73 -1.12 -0.56
C ILE A 129 12.30 -2.46 0.01
N GLU A 130 11.67 -2.45 1.19
CA GLU A 130 11.05 -3.62 1.79
C GLU A 130 9.55 -3.66 1.48
N ILE A 131 9.04 -4.86 1.25
CA ILE A 131 7.62 -5.12 1.09
C ILE A 131 7.30 -6.42 1.82
N ASP A 132 6.33 -6.35 2.73
CA ASP A 132 5.94 -7.46 3.56
C ASP A 132 4.56 -7.99 3.17
N ALA A 133 4.37 -9.29 3.36
CA ALA A 133 3.08 -9.93 3.14
C ALA A 133 2.82 -11.05 4.14
N PHE A 134 1.57 -11.19 4.55
CA PHE A 134 1.13 -12.41 5.22
C PHE A 134 1.46 -13.62 4.34
N ASP A 135 2.02 -14.67 4.91
CA ASP A 135 2.38 -15.89 4.17
C ASP A 135 1.19 -16.45 3.40
N GLU A 136 0.02 -16.50 4.03
CA GLU A 136 -1.22 -16.97 3.42
C GLU A 136 -1.77 -16.05 2.29
N ASN A 137 -1.28 -14.81 2.17
CA ASN A 137 -1.72 -13.88 1.12
C ASN A 137 -1.00 -14.14 -0.20
N ILE A 138 -1.38 -15.24 -0.87
CA ILE A 138 -0.80 -15.66 -2.14
C ILE A 138 -0.82 -14.53 -3.19
N GLY A 139 -1.88 -13.71 -3.20
CA GLY A 139 -2.01 -12.58 -4.13
C GLY A 139 -0.91 -11.54 -3.94
N SER A 140 -0.70 -11.09 -2.69
CA SER A 140 0.34 -10.13 -2.35
C SER A 140 1.74 -10.69 -2.63
N ASN A 141 2.03 -11.91 -2.18
CA ASN A 141 3.32 -12.55 -2.42
C ASN A 141 3.66 -12.61 -3.92
N ARG A 142 2.68 -12.91 -4.80
CA ARG A 142 2.88 -12.88 -6.27
C ARG A 142 3.12 -11.47 -6.82
N VAL A 143 2.42 -10.45 -6.29
CA VAL A 143 2.66 -9.04 -6.69
C VAL A 143 4.10 -8.66 -6.37
N ILE A 144 4.57 -8.94 -5.16
CA ILE A 144 5.92 -8.61 -4.70
C ILE A 144 6.98 -9.27 -5.60
N GLN A 145 6.83 -10.57 -5.87
CA GLN A 145 7.75 -11.32 -6.75
C GLN A 145 7.78 -10.73 -8.17
N LYS A 146 6.62 -10.34 -8.74
CA LYS A 146 6.53 -9.70 -10.06
C LYS A 146 7.15 -8.28 -10.08
N CYS A 147 7.30 -7.66 -8.92
CA CYS A 147 7.98 -6.38 -8.75
C CYS A 147 9.49 -6.52 -8.50
N GLY A 148 10.03 -7.75 -8.54
CA GLY A 148 11.46 -8.01 -8.32
C GLY A 148 11.82 -8.23 -6.85
N GLY A 149 10.84 -8.45 -5.97
CA GLY A 149 11.07 -8.76 -4.56
C GLY A 149 11.77 -10.11 -4.38
N VAL A 150 12.89 -10.07 -3.67
CA VAL A 150 13.65 -11.24 -3.26
C VAL A 150 13.28 -11.58 -1.82
N PHE A 151 12.81 -12.78 -1.59
CA PHE A 151 12.48 -13.27 -0.25
C PHE A 151 13.72 -13.32 0.64
N ILE A 152 13.65 -12.73 1.83
CA ILE A 152 14.78 -12.65 2.77
C ILE A 152 14.51 -13.39 4.09
N GLY A 153 13.28 -13.77 4.36
CA GLY A 153 12.90 -14.49 5.57
C GLY A 153 11.42 -14.40 5.87
N ALA A 154 10.99 -15.13 6.89
CA ALA A 154 9.64 -15.04 7.43
C ALA A 154 9.68 -15.10 8.96
N GLU A 155 8.89 -14.29 9.61
CA GLU A 155 8.81 -14.21 11.07
C GLU A 155 7.35 -14.20 11.53
N ILE A 156 7.12 -14.70 12.75
CA ILE A 156 5.80 -14.59 13.39
C ILE A 156 5.73 -13.22 14.06
N GLU A 157 4.82 -12.39 13.58
CA GLU A 157 4.61 -11.04 14.10
C GLU A 157 3.28 -10.90 14.81
N GLU A 158 3.26 -10.05 15.83
CA GLU A 158 2.02 -9.62 16.47
C GLU A 158 1.27 -8.63 15.57
N ILE A 159 -0.05 -8.83 15.45
CA ILE A 159 -0.96 -7.89 14.81
C ILE A 159 -1.87 -7.29 15.88
N PRO A 160 -1.42 -6.23 16.58
CA PRO A 160 -2.07 -5.74 17.80
C PRO A 160 -3.53 -5.35 17.60
N GLN A 161 -3.86 -4.71 16.47
CA GLN A 161 -5.24 -4.29 16.19
C GLN A 161 -6.19 -5.47 15.99
N LYS A 162 -5.66 -6.63 15.57
CA LYS A 162 -6.42 -7.87 15.41
C LYS A 162 -6.31 -8.80 16.60
N LYS A 163 -5.46 -8.47 17.57
CA LYS A 163 -5.18 -9.29 18.77
C LYS A 163 -4.78 -10.73 18.40
N THR A 164 -3.93 -10.88 17.39
CA THR A 164 -3.47 -12.17 16.86
C THR A 164 -2.01 -12.08 16.44
N THR A 165 -1.45 -13.21 16.03
CA THR A 165 -0.15 -13.28 15.37
C THR A 165 -0.33 -13.81 13.96
N ALA A 166 0.62 -13.52 13.07
CA ALA A 166 0.66 -14.05 11.73
C ALA A 166 2.10 -14.30 11.29
N LEU A 167 2.28 -15.27 10.38
CA LEU A 167 3.55 -15.45 9.69
C LEU A 167 3.64 -14.40 8.57
N ILE A 168 4.66 -13.56 8.64
CA ILE A 168 4.92 -12.48 7.68
C ILE A 168 6.16 -12.82 6.87
N ASN A 169 6.02 -12.77 5.56
CA ASN A 169 7.11 -12.92 4.60
C ASN A 169 7.70 -11.55 4.29
N HIS A 170 9.03 -11.44 4.40
CA HIS A 170 9.79 -10.24 4.11
C HIS A 170 10.49 -10.34 2.77
N TYR A 171 10.40 -9.28 1.97
CA TYR A 171 11.02 -9.19 0.65
C TYR A 171 11.75 -7.88 0.49
N ILE A 172 12.92 -7.93 -0.17
CA ILE A 172 13.68 -6.73 -0.56
C ILE A 172 13.69 -6.60 -2.08
N VAL A 173 13.39 -5.40 -2.56
CA VAL A 173 13.62 -4.97 -3.94
C VAL A 173 14.82 -4.04 -3.95
N LYS A 174 15.86 -4.38 -4.71
CA LYS A 174 17.10 -3.59 -4.82
C LYS A 174 17.13 -2.78 -6.10
N ASN A 175 17.69 -1.56 -6.00
CA ASN A 175 18.03 -0.78 -7.17
C ASN A 175 19.27 -1.40 -7.83
N ASN A 176 19.09 -1.98 -9.01
CA ASN A 176 20.16 -2.61 -9.79
C ASN A 176 20.78 -1.67 -10.85
N LEU A 177 20.53 -0.35 -10.70
CA LEU A 177 21.09 0.68 -11.59
C LEU A 177 22.43 1.20 -11.08
#